data_2e99ee312e4f5da513bf4237487394ff
#
_entry.id   2e99ee312e4f5da513bf4237487394ff
#
_cell.length_a   1.000
_cell.length_b   1.000
_cell.length_c   1.000
_cell.angle_alpha   90.00
_cell.angle_beta   90.00
_cell.angle_gamma   90.00
#
_symmetry.space_group_name_H-M   'P 1'
#
loop_
_entity.id
_entity.type
_entity.pdbx_description
1 polymer ?
#
loop_
_entity_poly.entity_id
_entity_poly.type
_entity_poly.pdbx_seq_one_letter_code
_entity_poly.pdbx_strand_id
1 'polypeptide(L)'
;MEKIKIKQAVLVEGKYDKIKLSSLLDTDIFTTNGFGIFSSAEKCSLFKKIANERGLVILTDSDPAGFVIRNRLKGILPKDKVVNIYSPALSGKEPRKKQPSKAGILGVEGLDAKTLSELFEKYGVICKDGGEKDGFRPYTKADMYACGLCGKKTSKQMRKEFCEKNELPEMTPNALLEAINILKIKI
;
A
#
# COMPACT_ATOMS: atom_id res chain seq x y z
N MET A 1 -4.01 18.49 11.80
CA MET A 1 -4.01 18.79 10.34
C MET A 1 -4.94 17.80 9.66
N GLU A 2 -5.73 18.27 8.72
CA GLU A 2 -6.53 17.39 7.87
C GLU A 2 -5.60 16.57 6.97
N LYS A 3 -5.90 15.26 6.80
CA LYS A 3 -5.08 14.39 5.97
C LYS A 3 -5.32 14.68 4.49
N ILE A 4 -4.27 14.53 3.69
CA ILE A 4 -4.33 14.65 2.23
C ILE A 4 -5.05 13.44 1.66
N LYS A 5 -6.12 13.67 0.90
CA LYS A 5 -6.90 12.60 0.27
C LYS A 5 -6.27 12.18 -1.05
N ILE A 6 -6.03 10.89 -1.20
CA ILE A 6 -5.52 10.26 -2.42
C ILE A 6 -6.44 9.10 -2.79
N LYS A 7 -6.86 9.03 -4.05
CA LYS A 7 -7.72 7.94 -4.56
C LYS A 7 -6.95 6.63 -4.64
N GLN A 8 -5.73 6.68 -5.13
CA GLN A 8 -4.87 5.52 -5.33
C GLN A 8 -4.41 4.96 -3.97
N ALA A 9 -4.17 3.65 -3.93
CA ALA A 9 -3.42 3.04 -2.85
C ALA A 9 -1.94 3.43 -2.96
N VAL A 10 -1.21 3.44 -1.85
CA VAL A 10 0.23 3.80 -1.82
C VAL A 10 1.05 2.58 -1.39
N LEU A 11 2.08 2.25 -2.15
CA LEU A 11 3.03 1.20 -1.86
C LEU A 11 4.38 1.82 -1.52
N VAL A 12 4.89 1.51 -0.33
CA VAL A 12 6.18 1.98 0.19
C VAL A 12 7.11 0.82 0.52
N GLU A 13 8.38 1.11 0.78
CA GLU A 13 9.36 0.09 1.04
C GLU A 13 9.20 -0.54 2.42
N GLY A 14 9.13 0.26 3.46
CA GLY A 14 9.24 -0.17 4.84
C GLY A 14 8.12 0.26 5.79
N LYS A 15 8.18 -0.31 6.99
CA LYS A 15 7.22 -0.03 8.07
C LYS A 15 7.21 1.45 8.48
N TYR A 16 8.37 2.08 8.53
CA TYR A 16 8.48 3.46 9.01
C TYR A 16 7.97 4.47 7.99
N ASP A 17 8.15 4.19 6.69
CA ASP A 17 7.55 4.97 5.61
C ASP A 17 6.02 4.89 5.70
N LYS A 18 5.47 3.69 5.92
CA LYS A 18 4.03 3.49 6.14
C LYS A 18 3.53 4.30 7.34
N ILE A 19 4.23 4.27 8.48
CA ILE A 19 3.85 5.05 9.68
C ILE A 19 3.86 6.55 9.35
N LYS A 20 4.91 7.03 8.72
CA LYS A 20 5.05 8.45 8.33
C LYS A 20 3.91 8.89 7.42
N LEU A 21 3.66 8.15 6.34
CA LEU A 21 2.62 8.50 5.39
C LEU A 21 1.20 8.32 5.95
N SER A 22 0.96 7.36 6.84
CA SER A 22 -0.34 7.18 7.50
C SER A 22 -0.73 8.36 8.38
N SER A 23 0.23 9.15 8.86
CA SER A 23 -0.06 10.39 9.59
C SER A 23 -0.44 11.54 8.67
N LEU A 24 -0.07 11.49 7.39
CA LEU A 24 -0.24 12.57 6.42
C LEU A 24 -1.36 12.30 5.42
N LEU A 25 -1.53 11.04 4.98
CA LEU A 25 -2.42 10.65 3.91
C LEU A 25 -3.69 9.97 4.42
N ASP A 26 -4.80 10.20 3.72
CA ASP A 26 -6.06 9.47 3.88
C ASP A 26 -6.22 8.51 2.69
N THR A 27 -5.52 7.40 2.75
CA THR A 27 -5.58 6.29 1.80
C THR A 27 -4.96 5.02 2.39
N ASP A 28 -5.13 3.88 1.71
CA ASP A 28 -4.50 2.62 2.09
C ASP A 28 -3.01 2.60 1.73
N ILE A 29 -2.16 2.30 2.71
CA ILE A 29 -0.71 2.28 2.53
C ILE A 29 -0.16 0.89 2.82
N PHE A 30 0.57 0.34 1.84
CA PHE A 30 1.18 -0.98 1.88
C PHE A 30 2.70 -0.89 1.97
N THR A 31 3.31 -1.99 2.43
CA THR A 31 4.76 -2.12 2.40
C THR A 31 5.16 -3.28 1.50
N THR A 32 6.29 -3.12 0.81
CA THR A 32 6.92 -4.22 0.10
C THR A 32 7.61 -5.19 1.06
N ASN A 33 7.87 -4.79 2.32
CA ASN A 33 8.73 -5.48 3.27
C ASN A 33 10.09 -5.86 2.63
N GLY A 34 10.73 -4.90 1.99
CA GLY A 34 11.89 -5.13 1.16
C GLY A 34 11.52 -6.04 -0.03
N PHE A 35 12.24 -7.15 -0.19
CA PHE A 35 12.00 -8.10 -1.29
C PHE A 35 10.88 -9.13 -1.01
N GLY A 36 10.26 -9.10 0.17
CA GLY A 36 9.25 -10.08 0.58
C GLY A 36 7.97 -10.09 -0.27
N ILE A 37 7.67 -8.99 -0.97
CA ILE A 37 6.53 -8.91 -1.91
C ILE A 37 6.72 -9.85 -3.11
N PHE A 38 7.95 -10.11 -3.52
CA PHE A 38 8.25 -10.89 -4.72
C PHE A 38 8.32 -12.40 -4.48
N SER A 39 8.29 -12.83 -3.22
CA SER A 39 8.31 -14.23 -2.84
C SER A 39 6.92 -14.88 -2.89
N SER A 40 5.84 -14.10 -3.11
CA SER A 40 4.47 -14.60 -3.13
C SER A 40 3.73 -14.14 -4.39
N ALA A 41 3.35 -15.11 -5.22
CA ALA A 41 2.49 -14.88 -6.39
C ALA A 41 1.14 -14.25 -5.97
N GLU A 42 0.66 -14.59 -4.79
CA GLU A 42 -0.59 -14.08 -4.20
C GLU A 42 -0.52 -12.57 -3.97
N LYS A 43 0.59 -12.08 -3.40
CA LYS A 43 0.77 -10.64 -3.19
C LYS A 43 0.85 -9.88 -4.51
N CYS A 44 1.56 -10.42 -5.50
CA CYS A 44 1.63 -9.84 -6.82
C CYS A 44 0.25 -9.74 -7.47
N SER A 45 -0.57 -10.80 -7.37
CA SER A 45 -1.95 -10.83 -7.87
C SER A 45 -2.82 -9.80 -7.17
N LEU A 46 -2.71 -9.68 -5.83
CA LEU A 46 -3.45 -8.67 -5.05
C LEU A 46 -3.09 -7.25 -5.50
N PHE A 47 -1.79 -6.94 -5.67
CA PHE A 47 -1.39 -5.61 -6.11
C PHE A 47 -1.81 -5.29 -7.54
N LYS A 48 -1.85 -6.29 -8.45
CA LYS A 48 -2.45 -6.12 -9.78
C LYS A 48 -3.92 -5.72 -9.68
N LYS A 49 -4.69 -6.40 -8.84
CA LYS A 49 -6.11 -6.10 -8.65
C LYS A 49 -6.32 -4.70 -8.08
N ILE A 50 -5.57 -4.33 -7.02
CA ILE A 50 -5.62 -2.98 -6.43
C ILE A 50 -5.29 -1.91 -7.48
N ALA A 51 -4.23 -2.13 -8.27
CA ALA A 51 -3.83 -1.20 -9.32
C ALA A 51 -4.93 -1.02 -10.36
N ASN A 52 -5.59 -2.10 -10.80
CA ASN A 52 -6.67 -2.03 -11.78
C ASN A 52 -7.91 -1.30 -11.26
N GLU A 53 -8.29 -1.52 -10.00
CA GLU A 53 -9.53 -0.96 -9.44
C GLU A 53 -9.36 0.49 -8.95
N ARG A 54 -8.24 0.81 -8.32
CA ARG A 54 -8.04 2.11 -7.66
C ARG A 54 -6.86 2.91 -8.20
N GLY A 55 -5.98 2.27 -8.96
CA GLY A 55 -4.65 2.79 -9.22
C GLY A 55 -3.69 2.56 -8.04
N LEU A 56 -2.40 2.63 -8.30
CA LEU A 56 -1.35 2.42 -7.31
C LEU A 56 -0.25 3.49 -7.43
N VAL A 57 0.09 4.13 -6.34
CA VAL A 57 1.27 4.99 -6.21
C VAL A 57 2.41 4.14 -5.63
N ILE A 58 3.55 4.10 -6.28
CA ILE A 58 4.77 3.49 -5.75
C ILE A 58 5.72 4.61 -5.30
N LEU A 59 5.96 4.70 -4.00
CA LEU A 59 6.91 5.64 -3.41
C LEU A 59 8.00 4.85 -2.69
N THR A 60 9.21 4.86 -3.23
CA THR A 60 10.39 4.24 -2.61
C THR A 60 11.53 5.24 -2.55
N ASP A 61 12.53 4.94 -1.76
CA ASP A 61 13.74 5.74 -1.70
C ASP A 61 14.44 5.82 -3.06
N SER A 62 15.15 6.90 -3.29
CA SER A 62 15.95 7.12 -4.50
C SER A 62 17.34 6.50 -4.37
N ASP A 63 17.38 5.25 -3.95
CA ASP A 63 18.59 4.45 -3.75
C ASP A 63 18.56 3.16 -4.60
N PRO A 64 19.67 2.40 -4.69
CA PRO A 64 19.73 1.17 -5.47
C PRO A 64 18.66 0.13 -5.09
N ALA A 65 18.30 0.00 -3.82
CA ALA A 65 17.28 -0.95 -3.37
C ALA A 65 15.89 -0.56 -3.89
N GLY A 66 15.51 0.72 -3.76
CA GLY A 66 14.27 1.26 -4.30
C GLY A 66 14.17 1.09 -5.82
N PHE A 67 15.27 1.27 -6.56
CA PHE A 67 15.28 1.01 -8.02
C PHE A 67 15.04 -0.45 -8.36
N VAL A 68 15.61 -1.39 -7.63
CA VAL A 68 15.36 -2.84 -7.83
C VAL A 68 13.90 -3.18 -7.59
N ILE A 69 13.31 -2.68 -6.51
CA ILE A 69 11.89 -2.87 -6.18
C ILE A 69 11.01 -2.35 -7.33
N ARG A 70 11.24 -1.11 -7.80
CA ARG A 70 10.48 -0.51 -8.91
C ARG A 70 10.58 -1.32 -10.19
N ASN A 71 11.78 -1.72 -10.57
CA ASN A 71 12.00 -2.47 -11.82
C ASN A 71 11.24 -3.81 -11.80
N ARG A 72 11.22 -4.49 -10.66
CA ARG A 72 10.42 -5.72 -10.51
C ARG A 72 8.92 -5.44 -10.60
N LEU A 73 8.43 -4.40 -9.91
CA LEU A 73 7.01 -4.02 -9.95
C LEU A 73 6.55 -3.60 -11.34
N LYS A 74 7.40 -2.92 -12.13
CA LYS A 74 7.12 -2.57 -13.53
C LYS A 74 6.87 -3.79 -14.42
N GLY A 75 7.48 -4.92 -14.13
CA GLY A 75 7.25 -6.18 -14.86
C GLY A 75 5.96 -6.91 -14.45
N ILE A 76 5.35 -6.52 -13.32
CA ILE A 76 4.21 -7.21 -12.74
C ILE A 76 2.92 -6.40 -12.88
N LEU A 77 2.98 -5.08 -12.70
CA LEU A 77 1.83 -4.19 -12.58
C LEU A 77 1.45 -3.53 -13.91
N PRO A 78 0.17 -3.19 -14.14
CA PRO A 78 -0.29 -2.46 -15.32
C PRO A 78 0.29 -1.04 -15.33
N LYS A 79 0.99 -0.68 -16.41
CA LYS A 79 1.75 0.58 -16.49
C LYS A 79 0.88 1.83 -16.42
N ASP A 80 -0.32 1.77 -16.99
CA ASP A 80 -1.31 2.85 -17.04
C ASP A 80 -2.03 3.11 -15.72
N LYS A 81 -1.90 2.20 -14.77
CA LYS A 81 -2.54 2.26 -13.44
C LYS A 81 -1.57 2.58 -12.31
N VAL A 82 -0.30 2.77 -12.62
CA VAL A 82 0.76 2.95 -11.62
C VAL A 82 1.46 4.29 -11.78
N VAL A 83 1.47 5.07 -10.72
CA VAL A 83 2.25 6.31 -10.62
C VAL A 83 3.51 6.03 -9.79
N ASN A 84 4.68 6.20 -10.42
CA ASN A 84 5.95 6.07 -9.72
C ASN A 84 6.41 7.43 -9.20
N ILE A 85 6.42 7.60 -7.89
CA ILE A 85 6.94 8.80 -7.22
C ILE A 85 8.34 8.50 -6.70
N TYR A 86 9.26 9.40 -6.96
CA TYR A 86 10.65 9.31 -6.49
C TYR A 86 10.86 10.31 -5.37
N SER A 87 11.34 9.84 -4.20
CA SER A 87 11.74 10.74 -3.12
C SER A 87 12.87 11.65 -3.59
N PRO A 88 12.88 12.93 -3.17
CA PRO A 88 14.01 13.82 -3.47
C PRO A 88 15.28 13.31 -2.80
N ALA A 89 16.41 13.41 -3.49
CA ALA A 89 17.72 13.02 -2.95
C ALA A 89 18.26 14.10 -1.99
N LEU A 90 17.62 14.26 -0.83
CA LEU A 90 18.06 15.18 0.21
C LEU A 90 19.12 14.52 1.09
N SER A 91 20.25 15.18 1.25
CA SER A 91 21.30 14.72 2.16
C SER A 91 20.83 14.80 3.61
N GLY A 92 21.09 13.76 4.39
CA GLY A 92 20.72 13.76 5.80
C GLY A 92 20.72 12.38 6.43
N LYS A 93 20.28 12.37 7.68
CA LYS A 93 20.14 11.17 8.50
C LYS A 93 18.77 11.20 9.19
N GLU A 94 18.04 10.12 9.09
CA GLU A 94 16.78 9.97 9.81
C GLU A 94 17.03 9.98 11.33
N PRO A 95 16.18 10.68 12.11
CA PRO A 95 16.36 10.81 13.57
C PRO A 95 16.51 9.46 14.30
N ARG A 96 15.86 8.43 13.80
CA ARG A 96 15.88 7.08 14.38
C ARG A 96 17.20 6.34 14.15
N LYS A 97 17.88 6.60 13.04
CA LYS A 97 19.12 5.88 12.67
C LYS A 97 20.32 6.43 13.44
N LYS A 98 21.20 5.55 13.92
CA LYS A 98 22.47 5.96 14.55
C LYS A 98 23.46 6.53 13.53
N GLN A 99 23.45 6.00 12.31
CA GLN A 99 24.30 6.43 11.19
C GLN A 99 23.45 6.74 9.96
N PRO A 100 23.90 7.62 9.05
CA PRO A 100 23.20 7.85 7.78
C PRO A 100 23.13 6.55 6.95
N SER A 101 22.23 6.53 5.95
CA SER A 101 22.22 5.47 4.95
C SER A 101 23.55 5.41 4.19
N LYS A 102 23.85 4.28 3.54
CA LYS A 102 25.07 4.15 2.72
C LYS A 102 25.17 5.23 1.62
N ALA A 103 24.04 5.71 1.13
CA ALA A 103 23.97 6.78 0.14
C ALA A 103 23.99 8.20 0.75
N GLY A 104 23.92 8.34 2.09
CA GLY A 104 23.83 9.64 2.77
C GLY A 104 22.55 10.42 2.49
N ILE A 105 21.53 9.76 1.95
CA ILE A 105 20.27 10.36 1.51
C ILE A 105 19.17 10.00 2.51
N LEU A 106 18.29 10.97 2.79
CA LEU A 106 17.08 10.77 3.59
C LEU A 106 16.10 9.84 2.86
N GLY A 107 15.65 8.80 3.54
CA GLY A 107 14.52 8.00 3.10
C GLY A 107 13.19 8.74 3.27
N VAL A 108 12.10 8.15 2.78
CA VAL A 108 10.73 8.69 2.88
C VAL A 108 10.37 9.02 4.34
N GLU A 109 10.78 8.20 5.29
CA GLU A 109 10.54 8.42 6.72
C GLU A 109 11.16 9.73 7.25
N GLY A 110 12.26 10.18 6.64
CA GLY A 110 13.01 11.39 7.04
C GLY A 110 12.49 12.68 6.43
N LEU A 111 11.63 12.61 5.41
CA LEU A 111 11.08 13.80 4.76
C LEU A 111 10.03 14.48 5.65
N ASP A 112 9.99 15.81 5.63
CA ASP A 112 8.95 16.56 6.32
C ASP A 112 7.60 16.50 5.59
N ALA A 113 6.52 16.88 6.29
CA ALA A 113 5.17 16.82 5.76
C ALA A 113 4.95 17.75 4.55
N LYS A 114 5.62 18.90 4.53
CA LYS A 114 5.52 19.87 3.44
C LYS A 114 6.15 19.29 2.16
N THR A 115 7.36 18.79 2.24
CA THR A 115 8.08 18.15 1.12
C THR A 115 7.26 16.98 0.55
N LEU A 116 6.68 16.14 1.40
CA LEU A 116 5.82 15.04 0.97
C LEU A 116 4.55 15.53 0.29
N SER A 117 3.89 16.58 0.82
CA SER A 117 2.70 17.16 0.21
C SER A 117 2.99 17.72 -1.18
N GLU A 118 4.04 18.52 -1.32
CA GLU A 118 4.49 19.07 -2.59
C GLU A 118 4.84 17.99 -3.61
N LEU A 119 5.44 16.89 -3.12
CA LEU A 119 5.76 15.73 -3.94
C LEU A 119 4.50 15.08 -4.51
N PHE A 120 3.50 14.80 -3.68
CA PHE A 120 2.23 14.23 -4.12
C PHE A 120 1.46 15.16 -5.05
N GLU A 121 1.48 16.48 -4.80
CA GLU A 121 0.87 17.47 -5.66
C GLU A 121 1.54 17.51 -7.04
N LYS A 122 2.88 17.53 -7.09
CA LYS A 122 3.67 17.50 -8.31
C LYS A 122 3.32 16.33 -9.23
N TYR A 123 3.02 15.16 -8.65
CA TYR A 123 2.64 13.96 -9.42
C TYR A 123 1.12 13.88 -9.70
N GLY A 124 0.34 14.89 -9.30
CA GLY A 124 -1.08 15.01 -9.61
C GLY A 124 -1.96 13.92 -8.96
N VAL A 125 -1.52 13.35 -7.85
CA VAL A 125 -2.26 12.26 -7.18
C VAL A 125 -3.19 12.75 -6.06
N ILE A 126 -3.14 14.03 -5.69
CA ILE A 126 -4.00 14.62 -4.67
C ILE A 126 -5.41 14.83 -5.24
N CYS A 127 -6.43 14.35 -4.53
CA CYS A 127 -7.81 14.66 -4.86
C CYS A 127 -8.11 16.10 -4.47
N LYS A 128 -8.35 16.99 -5.46
CA LYS A 128 -8.72 18.39 -5.24
C LYS A 128 -10.17 18.56 -4.81
N ASP A 129 -11.03 17.65 -5.21
CA ASP A 129 -12.43 17.60 -4.78
C ASP A 129 -12.54 16.66 -3.59
N GLY A 130 -13.29 17.11 -2.57
CA GLY A 130 -13.55 16.30 -1.38
C GLY A 130 -14.22 15.00 -1.82
N GLY A 131 -13.40 13.97 -2.04
CA GLY A 131 -13.85 12.67 -2.49
C GLY A 131 -15.07 12.26 -1.68
N GLU A 132 -16.13 11.80 -2.35
CA GLU A 132 -17.31 11.27 -1.70
C GLU A 132 -16.86 10.38 -0.55
N LYS A 133 -17.35 10.66 0.64
CA LYS A 133 -17.22 9.72 1.75
C LYS A 133 -17.98 8.48 1.31
N ASP A 134 -17.24 7.58 0.71
CA ASP A 134 -17.72 6.26 0.42
C ASP A 134 -18.16 5.69 1.78
N GLY A 135 -19.46 5.50 1.95
CA GLY A 135 -20.06 5.03 3.21
C GLY A 135 -19.61 3.63 3.63
N PHE A 136 -18.49 3.16 3.08
CA PHE A 136 -17.93 1.86 3.41
C PHE A 136 -17.38 1.85 4.83
N ARG A 137 -17.97 1.02 5.68
CA ARG A 137 -17.45 0.69 7.01
C ARG A 137 -16.44 -0.45 6.86
N PRO A 138 -15.17 -0.25 7.28
CA PRO A 138 -14.20 -1.33 7.29
C PRO A 138 -14.68 -2.51 8.14
N TYR A 139 -14.54 -3.70 7.61
CA TYR A 139 -14.84 -4.93 8.33
C TYR A 139 -13.76 -5.23 9.39
N THR A 140 -14.16 -5.96 10.42
CA THR A 140 -13.32 -6.41 11.52
C THR A 140 -13.13 -7.93 11.49
N LYS A 141 -12.27 -8.45 12.36
CA LYS A 141 -12.17 -9.90 12.56
C LYS A 141 -13.47 -10.53 13.07
N ALA A 142 -14.28 -9.77 13.82
CA ALA A 142 -15.58 -10.23 14.29
C ALA A 142 -16.56 -10.41 13.11
N ASP A 143 -16.55 -9.48 12.15
CA ASP A 143 -17.36 -9.60 10.94
C ASP A 143 -16.92 -10.84 10.12
N MET A 144 -15.61 -11.07 9.96
CA MET A 144 -15.05 -12.27 9.32
C MET A 144 -15.48 -13.58 10.01
N TYR A 145 -15.55 -13.58 11.34
CA TYR A 145 -16.01 -14.72 12.13
C TYR A 145 -17.51 -14.97 11.94
N ALA A 146 -18.32 -13.92 11.97
CA ALA A 146 -19.76 -13.99 11.73
C ALA A 146 -20.07 -14.62 10.38
N CYS A 147 -19.37 -14.19 9.30
CA CYS A 147 -19.52 -14.73 7.96
C CYS A 147 -18.83 -16.09 7.73
N GLY A 148 -18.21 -16.66 8.78
CA GLY A 148 -17.56 -17.98 8.70
C GLY A 148 -16.17 -17.97 8.00
N LEU A 149 -15.64 -16.82 7.65
CA LEU A 149 -14.35 -16.70 6.97
C LEU A 149 -13.14 -16.87 7.91
N CYS A 150 -13.33 -16.89 9.23
CA CYS A 150 -12.30 -17.24 10.20
C CYS A 150 -12.85 -17.96 11.44
N GLY A 151 -11.98 -18.64 12.18
CA GLY A 151 -12.27 -19.21 13.51
C GLY A 151 -13.16 -20.47 13.55
N LYS A 152 -13.64 -20.99 12.42
CA LYS A 152 -14.47 -22.21 12.32
C LYS A 152 -13.74 -23.31 11.55
N LYS A 153 -14.13 -24.57 11.76
CA LYS A 153 -13.53 -25.73 11.05
C LYS A 153 -13.62 -25.61 9.54
N THR A 154 -14.70 -25.05 9.01
CA THR A 154 -14.97 -24.85 7.58
C THR A 154 -14.36 -23.56 7.02
N SER A 155 -13.80 -22.69 7.85
CA SER A 155 -13.37 -21.34 7.44
C SER A 155 -12.30 -21.36 6.32
N LYS A 156 -11.46 -22.38 6.26
CA LYS A 156 -10.47 -22.50 5.17
C LYS A 156 -11.17 -22.68 3.82
N GLN A 157 -12.14 -23.58 3.76
CA GLN A 157 -12.91 -23.85 2.56
C GLN A 157 -13.73 -22.62 2.15
N MET A 158 -14.43 -21.99 3.10
CA MET A 158 -15.23 -20.79 2.84
C MET A 158 -14.38 -19.62 2.33
N ARG A 159 -13.16 -19.45 2.87
CA ARG A 159 -12.24 -18.42 2.32
C ARG A 159 -11.80 -18.73 0.90
N LYS A 160 -11.52 -20.01 0.59
CA LYS A 160 -11.15 -20.42 -0.76
C LYS A 160 -12.25 -20.06 -1.75
N GLU A 161 -13.49 -20.46 -1.47
CA GLU A 161 -14.66 -20.17 -2.29
C GLU A 161 -14.91 -18.64 -2.42
N PHE A 162 -14.77 -17.90 -1.32
CA PHE A 162 -14.89 -16.46 -1.33
C PHE A 162 -13.80 -15.79 -2.21
N CYS A 163 -12.57 -16.25 -2.10
CA CYS A 163 -11.45 -15.76 -2.91
C CYS A 163 -11.69 -16.04 -4.39
N GLU A 164 -12.09 -17.27 -4.75
CA GLU A 164 -12.39 -17.65 -6.13
C GLU A 164 -13.53 -16.79 -6.72
N LYS A 165 -14.63 -16.62 -5.98
CA LYS A 165 -15.76 -15.79 -6.40
C LYS A 165 -15.35 -14.33 -6.66
N ASN A 166 -14.40 -13.80 -5.92
CA ASN A 166 -13.95 -12.41 -6.01
C ASN A 166 -12.66 -12.26 -6.81
N GLU A 167 -12.24 -13.30 -7.54
CA GLU A 167 -10.99 -13.31 -8.33
C GLU A 167 -9.75 -12.93 -7.49
N LEU A 168 -9.73 -13.36 -6.23
CA LEU A 168 -8.61 -13.20 -5.31
C LEU A 168 -7.81 -14.50 -5.20
N PRO A 169 -6.49 -14.43 -4.97
CA PRO A 169 -5.72 -15.60 -4.62
C PRO A 169 -6.17 -16.16 -3.26
N GLU A 170 -5.93 -17.43 -3.00
CA GLU A 170 -6.19 -18.02 -1.67
C GLU A 170 -5.35 -17.29 -0.61
N MET A 171 -5.99 -16.82 0.47
CA MET A 171 -5.38 -15.95 1.48
C MET A 171 -5.56 -16.45 2.91
N THR A 172 -4.63 -16.05 3.77
CA THR A 172 -4.82 -16.16 5.23
C THR A 172 -5.95 -15.24 5.71
N PRO A 173 -6.59 -15.51 6.87
CA PRO A 173 -7.66 -14.65 7.38
C PRO A 173 -7.28 -13.16 7.50
N ASN A 174 -6.06 -12.87 7.94
CA ASN A 174 -5.61 -11.48 8.09
C ASN A 174 -5.38 -10.81 6.72
N ALA A 175 -4.76 -11.51 5.78
CA ALA A 175 -4.55 -10.99 4.44
C ALA A 175 -5.87 -10.78 3.69
N LEU A 176 -6.84 -11.70 3.87
CA LEU A 176 -8.16 -11.55 3.28
C LEU A 176 -8.93 -10.37 3.86
N LEU A 177 -8.89 -10.16 5.19
CA LEU A 177 -9.52 -9.01 5.83
C LEU A 177 -8.94 -7.69 5.29
N GLU A 178 -7.62 -7.62 5.15
CA GLU A 178 -6.96 -6.47 4.55
C GLU A 178 -7.42 -6.26 3.10
N ALA A 179 -7.43 -7.29 2.27
CA ALA A 179 -7.87 -7.23 0.88
C ALA A 179 -9.34 -6.79 0.74
N ILE A 180 -10.26 -7.36 1.53
CA ILE A 180 -11.69 -7.01 1.55
C ILE A 180 -11.88 -5.53 1.85
N ASN A 181 -11.19 -5.00 2.86
CA ASN A 181 -11.31 -3.61 3.27
C ASN A 181 -10.77 -2.65 2.22
N ILE A 182 -9.69 -3.01 1.56
CA ILE A 182 -9.05 -2.19 0.53
C ILE A 182 -9.88 -2.13 -0.74
N LEU A 183 -10.32 -3.30 -1.20
CA LEU A 183 -11.11 -3.45 -2.42
C LEU A 183 -12.60 -3.19 -2.17
N LYS A 184 -12.99 -2.90 -0.91
CA LYS A 184 -14.37 -2.65 -0.48
C LYS A 184 -15.33 -3.77 -0.88
N ILE A 185 -14.84 -5.01 -0.85
CA ILE A 185 -15.64 -6.19 -1.19
C ILE A 185 -16.63 -6.45 -0.06
N LYS A 186 -17.90 -6.66 -0.40
CA LYS A 186 -18.93 -7.04 0.59
C LYS A 186 -18.77 -8.51 1.01
N ILE A 187 -18.83 -8.79 2.32
CA ILE A 187 -18.82 -10.13 2.91
C ILE A 187 -20.18 -10.54 3.42
#